data_2499961caa257340b68b31ba96a17408
#
_entry.id   2499961caa257340b68b31ba96a17408
#
_cell.length_a   1.000
_cell.length_b   1.000
_cell.length_c   1.000
_cell.angle_alpha   90.00
_cell.angle_beta   90.00
_cell.angle_gamma   90.00
#
_symmetry.space_group_name_H-M   'P 1'
#
loop_
_entity.id
_entity.type
_entity.pdbx_description
1 polymer ?
#
loop_
_entity_poly.entity_id
_entity_poly.type
_entity_poly.pdbx_seq_one_letter_code
_entity_poly.pdbx_strand_id
1 'polypeptide(L)'
;MTLVFSANQALLVAKLGAHCVSPFIGRLDDAGHNGTETVEEIRQIYDNYAFETKILFASVRSPHHVKEAALIGADIATCPYDVLIKLIKHPLTDVGLKNFLEDFKNSGQEPLVTPDKISAPTTQK
;
A
#
# COMPACT_ATOMS: atom_id res chain seq x y z
N MET A 1 -18.44 5.74 2.55
CA MET A 1 -18.61 6.05 4.00
C MET A 1 -17.24 6.05 4.65
N THR A 2 -16.99 7.01 5.54
CA THR A 2 -15.66 7.23 6.17
C THR A 2 -15.79 7.34 7.70
N LEU A 3 -14.65 7.44 8.41
CA LEU A 3 -14.59 7.43 9.87
C LEU A 3 -15.23 6.18 10.48
N VAL A 4 -14.90 5.04 9.89
CA VAL A 4 -15.31 3.73 10.38
C VAL A 4 -14.23 3.18 11.31
N PHE A 5 -14.62 2.67 12.47
CA PHE A 5 -13.73 2.22 13.53
C PHE A 5 -14.08 0.83 14.09
N SER A 6 -15.05 0.13 13.47
CA SER A 6 -15.39 -1.24 13.84
C SER A 6 -15.99 -2.02 12.67
N ALA A 7 -15.87 -3.34 12.75
CA ALA A 7 -16.47 -4.25 11.77
C ALA A 7 -18.00 -4.14 11.73
N ASN A 8 -18.65 -3.88 12.87
CA ASN A 8 -20.10 -3.68 12.92
C ASN A 8 -20.55 -2.43 12.15
N GLN A 9 -19.81 -1.32 12.25
CA GLN A 9 -20.09 -0.13 11.44
C GLN A 9 -19.94 -0.44 9.95
N ALA A 10 -18.87 -1.15 9.56
CA ALA A 10 -18.62 -1.55 8.20
C ALA A 10 -19.71 -2.48 7.63
N LEU A 11 -20.20 -3.43 8.44
CA LEU A 11 -21.32 -4.30 8.08
C LEU A 11 -22.59 -3.50 7.75
N LEU A 12 -22.94 -2.53 8.60
CA LEU A 12 -24.10 -1.66 8.34
C LEU A 12 -23.93 -0.84 7.07
N VAL A 13 -22.71 -0.31 6.83
CA VAL A 13 -22.37 0.44 5.62
C VAL A 13 -22.57 -0.41 4.36
N ALA A 14 -22.12 -1.67 4.38
CA ALA A 14 -22.29 -2.61 3.26
C ALA A 14 -23.78 -2.95 3.03
N LYS A 15 -24.55 -3.18 4.10
CA LYS A 15 -26.01 -3.43 4.04
C LYS A 15 -26.78 -2.27 3.43
N LEU A 16 -26.29 -1.04 3.60
CA LEU A 16 -26.87 0.15 2.98
C LEU A 16 -26.46 0.34 1.51
N GLY A 17 -25.65 -0.57 0.94
CA GLY A 17 -25.22 -0.53 -0.45
C GLY A 17 -24.15 0.54 -0.73
N ALA A 18 -23.36 0.92 0.25
CA ALA A 18 -22.29 1.88 0.02
C ALA A 18 -21.23 1.31 -0.94
N HIS A 19 -20.77 2.12 -1.89
CA HIS A 19 -19.71 1.72 -2.82
C HIS A 19 -18.38 1.43 -2.11
N CYS A 20 -18.04 2.17 -1.07
CA CYS A 20 -16.77 2.06 -0.36
C CYS A 20 -16.92 2.38 1.11
N VAL A 21 -16.19 1.66 1.96
CA VAL A 21 -16.00 1.90 3.38
C VAL A 21 -14.56 2.30 3.67
N SER A 22 -14.36 3.29 4.53
CA SER A 22 -13.02 3.79 4.89
C SER A 22 -12.75 3.64 6.39
N PRO A 23 -12.24 2.48 6.85
CA PRO A 23 -11.74 2.31 8.21
C PRO A 23 -10.43 3.06 8.41
N PHE A 24 -10.26 3.67 9.59
CA PHE A 24 -9.11 4.53 9.90
C PHE A 24 -8.13 3.82 10.83
N ILE A 25 -7.24 3.02 10.24
CA ILE A 25 -6.33 2.11 10.93
C ILE A 25 -5.37 2.87 11.85
N GLY A 26 -4.65 3.86 11.35
CA GLY A 26 -3.70 4.60 12.17
C GLY A 26 -4.34 5.32 13.36
N ARG A 27 -5.63 5.69 13.29
CA ARG A 27 -6.35 6.26 14.44
C ARG A 27 -6.78 5.19 15.45
N LEU A 28 -7.10 3.99 14.99
CA LEU A 28 -7.35 2.84 15.87
C LEU A 28 -6.09 2.50 16.65
N ASP A 29 -4.93 2.47 15.99
CA ASP A 29 -3.64 2.23 16.64
C ASP A 29 -3.30 3.33 17.65
N ASP A 30 -3.53 4.60 17.31
CA ASP A 30 -3.35 5.75 18.21
C ASP A 30 -4.24 5.61 19.48
N ALA A 31 -5.39 4.96 19.36
CA ALA A 31 -6.31 4.68 20.47
C ALA A 31 -6.01 3.38 21.22
N GLY A 32 -4.94 2.67 20.87
CA GLY A 32 -4.53 1.42 21.52
C GLY A 32 -5.26 0.18 21.02
N HIS A 33 -5.94 0.26 19.87
CA HIS A 33 -6.55 -0.88 19.20
C HIS A 33 -5.63 -1.42 18.09
N ASN A 34 -5.88 -2.65 17.65
CA ASN A 34 -5.25 -3.18 16.44
C ASN A 34 -6.11 -2.82 15.21
N GLY A 35 -5.74 -1.74 14.52
CA GLY A 35 -6.50 -1.27 13.36
C GLY A 35 -6.50 -2.26 12.19
N THR A 36 -5.42 -3.01 12.01
CA THR A 36 -5.27 -4.04 10.99
C THR A 36 -6.26 -5.19 11.20
N GLU A 37 -6.38 -5.69 12.44
CA GLU A 37 -7.34 -6.75 12.80
C GLU A 37 -8.79 -6.34 12.49
N THR A 38 -9.16 -5.08 12.74
CA THR A 38 -10.48 -4.56 12.37
C THR A 38 -10.75 -4.68 10.86
N VAL A 39 -9.74 -4.46 10.02
CA VAL A 39 -9.90 -4.59 8.55
C VAL A 39 -9.95 -6.05 8.12
N GLU A 40 -9.21 -6.95 8.78
CA GLU A 40 -9.31 -8.40 8.56
C GLU A 40 -10.74 -8.90 8.84
N GLU A 41 -11.33 -8.48 9.96
CA GLU A 41 -12.72 -8.79 10.29
C GLU A 41 -13.70 -8.27 9.23
N ILE A 42 -13.51 -7.02 8.77
CA ILE A 42 -14.32 -6.42 7.71
C ILE A 42 -14.21 -7.24 6.42
N ARG A 43 -12.99 -7.61 6.01
CA ARG A 43 -12.75 -8.40 4.80
C ARG A 43 -13.45 -9.76 4.91
N GLN A 44 -13.28 -10.46 6.03
CA GLN A 44 -13.93 -11.74 6.26
C GLN A 44 -15.45 -11.65 6.21
N ILE A 45 -16.05 -10.63 6.81
CA ILE A 45 -17.49 -10.38 6.76
C ILE A 45 -17.93 -10.13 5.32
N TYR A 46 -17.20 -9.30 4.58
CA TYR A 46 -17.57 -8.96 3.21
C TYR A 46 -17.49 -10.16 2.28
N ASP A 47 -16.50 -11.01 2.46
CA ASP A 47 -16.35 -12.25 1.70
C ASP A 47 -17.45 -13.28 2.03
N ASN A 48 -17.79 -13.43 3.32
CA ASN A 48 -18.85 -14.36 3.76
C ASN A 48 -20.22 -14.05 3.16
N TYR A 49 -20.50 -12.78 2.91
CA TYR A 49 -21.80 -12.32 2.39
C TYR A 49 -21.72 -11.80 0.95
N ALA A 50 -20.57 -11.93 0.29
CA ALA A 50 -20.32 -11.44 -1.07
C ALA A 50 -20.72 -9.96 -1.25
N PHE A 51 -20.38 -9.10 -0.30
CA PHE A 51 -20.60 -7.67 -0.44
C PHE A 51 -19.65 -7.06 -1.46
N GLU A 52 -20.20 -6.25 -2.38
CA GLU A 52 -19.43 -5.54 -3.41
C GLU A 52 -18.79 -4.24 -2.87
N THR A 53 -19.09 -3.85 -1.64
CA THR A 53 -18.54 -2.65 -0.99
C THR A 53 -17.01 -2.77 -0.88
N LYS A 54 -16.29 -1.82 -1.47
CA LYS A 54 -14.84 -1.78 -1.46
C LYS A 54 -14.29 -1.30 -0.11
N ILE A 55 -13.15 -1.87 0.29
CA ILE A 55 -12.44 -1.50 1.51
C ILE A 55 -11.31 -0.53 1.15
N LEU A 56 -11.39 0.69 1.67
CA LEU A 56 -10.34 1.71 1.58
C LEU A 56 -9.59 1.76 2.92
N PHE A 57 -8.39 1.20 2.94
CA PHE A 57 -7.48 1.20 4.08
C PHE A 57 -6.95 2.63 4.29
N ALA A 58 -7.49 3.33 5.28
CA ALA A 58 -7.21 4.75 5.50
C ALA A 58 -6.34 5.02 6.73
N SER A 59 -5.81 6.23 6.82
CA SER A 59 -4.92 6.64 7.91
C SER A 59 -3.62 5.82 7.98
N VAL A 60 -3.06 5.48 6.82
CA VAL A 60 -1.78 4.77 6.72
C VAL A 60 -0.65 5.61 7.31
N ARG A 61 0.19 5.00 8.16
CA ARG A 61 1.30 5.66 8.86
C ARG A 61 2.67 5.13 8.46
N SER A 62 2.75 3.95 7.84
CA SER A 62 4.03 3.28 7.59
C SER A 62 3.95 2.34 6.37
N PRO A 63 5.11 1.93 5.80
CA PRO A 63 5.17 0.86 4.81
C PRO A 63 4.59 -0.46 5.30
N HIS A 64 4.65 -0.72 6.60
CA HIS A 64 4.04 -1.93 7.19
C HIS A 64 2.53 -1.94 6.97
N HIS A 65 1.84 -0.82 7.24
CA HIS A 65 0.39 -0.71 6.99
C HIS A 65 0.04 -0.97 5.52
N VAL A 66 0.86 -0.52 4.56
CA VAL A 66 0.62 -0.79 3.13
C VAL A 66 0.73 -2.28 2.83
N LYS A 67 1.74 -2.95 3.40
CA LYS A 67 1.90 -4.41 3.26
C LYS A 67 0.69 -5.14 3.87
N GLU A 68 0.26 -4.77 5.08
CA GLU A 68 -0.91 -5.37 5.75
C GLU A 68 -2.18 -5.17 4.91
N ALA A 69 -2.43 -3.95 4.41
CA ALA A 69 -3.55 -3.67 3.52
C ALA A 69 -3.58 -4.61 2.29
N ALA A 70 -2.41 -4.83 1.68
CA ALA A 70 -2.27 -5.72 0.53
C ALA A 70 -2.50 -7.21 0.89
N LEU A 71 -2.01 -7.67 2.04
CA LEU A 71 -2.19 -9.04 2.52
C LEU A 71 -3.66 -9.35 2.84
N ILE A 72 -4.38 -8.39 3.41
CA ILE A 72 -5.80 -8.51 3.75
C ILE A 72 -6.68 -8.47 2.48
N GLY A 73 -6.18 -7.92 1.38
CA GLY A 73 -6.95 -7.71 0.17
C GLY A 73 -7.84 -6.47 0.24
N ALA A 74 -7.38 -5.40 0.89
CA ALA A 74 -8.02 -4.10 0.78
C ALA A 74 -7.96 -3.60 -0.67
N ASP A 75 -9.06 -3.05 -1.17
CA ASP A 75 -9.16 -2.61 -2.58
C ASP A 75 -8.37 -1.33 -2.84
N ILE A 76 -8.27 -0.45 -1.84
CA ILE A 76 -7.66 0.87 -1.94
C ILE A 76 -6.89 1.17 -0.65
N ALA A 77 -5.79 1.90 -0.74
CA ALA A 77 -5.11 2.47 0.42
C ALA A 77 -4.80 3.95 0.19
N THR A 78 -5.01 4.79 1.21
CA THR A 78 -4.59 6.20 1.17
C THR A 78 -3.24 6.34 1.85
N CYS A 79 -2.22 6.68 1.10
CA CYS A 79 -0.85 6.77 1.61
C CYS A 79 -0.34 8.21 1.60
N PRO A 80 0.20 8.72 2.71
CA PRO A 80 0.99 9.96 2.70
C PRO A 80 2.20 9.81 1.77
N TYR A 81 2.61 10.93 1.17
CA TYR A 81 3.73 10.93 0.22
C TYR A 81 5.02 10.35 0.79
N ASP A 82 5.35 10.67 2.03
CA ASP A 82 6.55 10.15 2.70
C ASP A 82 6.50 8.62 2.90
N VAL A 83 5.31 8.04 3.09
CA VAL A 83 5.13 6.59 3.15
C VAL A 83 5.37 5.97 1.78
N LEU A 84 4.83 6.57 0.71
CA LEU A 84 5.05 6.08 -0.67
C LEU A 84 6.54 6.03 -1.02
N ILE A 85 7.30 7.08 -0.68
CA ILE A 85 8.75 7.11 -0.92
C ILE A 85 9.48 6.02 -0.11
N LYS A 86 9.03 5.74 1.11
CA LYS A 86 9.62 4.68 1.93
C LYS A 86 9.36 3.27 1.39
N LEU A 87 8.31 3.04 0.59
CA LEU A 87 8.02 1.73 0.01
C LEU A 87 9.13 1.23 -0.94
N ILE A 88 9.78 2.14 -1.65
CA ILE A 88 10.82 1.81 -2.63
C ILE A 88 12.23 1.78 -2.03
N LYS A 89 12.41 2.22 -0.79
CA LYS A 89 13.71 2.28 -0.12
C LYS A 89 13.97 1.00 0.66
N HIS A 90 15.11 0.37 0.39
CA HIS A 90 15.59 -0.75 1.18
C HIS A 90 17.12 -0.74 1.25
N PRO A 91 17.73 -0.83 2.46
CA PRO A 91 19.18 -0.77 2.60
C PRO A 91 19.94 -1.81 1.79
N LEU A 92 19.40 -3.03 1.67
CA LEU A 92 20.02 -4.09 0.87
C LEU A 92 19.96 -3.82 -0.63
N THR A 93 18.97 -3.07 -1.12
CA THR A 93 18.91 -2.62 -2.52
C THR A 93 20.05 -1.67 -2.82
N ASP A 94 20.31 -0.72 -1.94
CA ASP A 94 21.38 0.26 -2.10
C ASP A 94 22.75 -0.43 -2.09
N VAL A 95 22.97 -1.36 -1.14
CA VAL A 95 24.20 -2.16 -1.06
C VAL A 95 24.34 -3.06 -2.29
N GLY A 96 23.27 -3.76 -2.69
CA GLY A 96 23.29 -4.63 -3.86
C GLY A 96 23.60 -3.88 -5.15
N LEU A 97 22.98 -2.71 -5.34
CA LEU A 97 23.26 -1.86 -6.49
C LEU A 97 24.73 -1.41 -6.54
N LYS A 98 25.29 -1.01 -5.40
CA LYS A 98 26.69 -0.61 -5.30
C LYS A 98 27.60 -1.79 -5.70
N ASN A 99 27.38 -2.97 -5.15
CA ASN A 99 28.18 -4.16 -5.47
C ASN A 99 28.07 -4.52 -6.95
N PHE A 100 26.88 -4.53 -7.54
CA PHE A 100 26.70 -4.81 -8.96
C PHE A 100 27.41 -3.79 -9.86
N LEU A 101 27.40 -2.52 -9.50
CA LEU A 101 28.12 -1.50 -10.24
C LEU A 101 29.65 -1.67 -10.14
N GLU A 102 30.18 -2.08 -9.00
CA GLU A 102 31.59 -2.39 -8.81
C GLU A 102 32.00 -3.62 -9.64
N ASP A 103 31.24 -4.70 -9.57
CA ASP A 103 31.47 -5.93 -10.33
C ASP A 103 31.42 -5.65 -11.86
N PHE A 104 30.45 -4.86 -12.29
CA PHE A 104 30.33 -4.48 -13.69
C PHE A 104 31.55 -3.68 -14.18
N LYS A 105 32.03 -2.70 -13.40
CA LYS A 105 33.26 -1.96 -13.72
C LYS A 105 34.47 -2.88 -13.84
N ASN A 106 34.58 -3.85 -12.92
CA ASN A 106 35.70 -4.81 -12.89
C ASN A 106 35.65 -5.84 -14.04
N SER A 107 34.47 -6.10 -14.60
CA SER A 107 34.29 -7.04 -15.72
C SER A 107 34.82 -6.52 -17.05
N GLY A 108 35.09 -5.20 -17.18
CA GLY A 108 35.53 -4.56 -18.42
C GLY A 108 34.48 -4.54 -19.55
N GLN A 109 33.22 -4.84 -19.23
CA GLN A 109 32.11 -4.81 -20.19
C GLN A 109 31.62 -3.36 -20.41
N GLU A 110 31.18 -3.07 -21.63
CA GLU A 110 30.54 -1.79 -21.93
C GLU A 110 29.04 -1.86 -21.60
N PRO A 111 28.42 -0.76 -21.09
CA PRO A 111 26.98 -0.70 -20.83
C PRO A 111 26.19 -0.94 -22.13
N LEU A 112 25.19 -1.83 -22.06
CA LEU A 112 24.28 -2.10 -23.18
C LEU A 112 23.42 -0.87 -23.54
N VAL A 113 23.24 0.06 -22.59
CA VAL A 113 22.50 1.31 -22.78
C VAL A 113 23.30 2.45 -22.18
N THR A 114 23.71 3.42 -23.02
CA THR A 114 24.32 4.65 -22.54
C THR A 114 23.24 5.62 -22.02
N PRO A 115 23.52 6.44 -20.98
CA PRO A 115 22.57 7.40 -20.41
C PRO A 115 21.89 8.30 -21.45
N ASP A 116 22.59 8.62 -22.56
CA ASP A 116 22.12 9.48 -23.65
C ASP A 116 21.01 8.84 -24.52
N LYS A 117 20.74 7.53 -24.34
CA LYS A 117 19.68 6.81 -25.08
C LYS A 117 18.38 6.61 -24.26
N ILE A 118 18.36 7.04 -23.02
CA ILE A 118 17.13 7.08 -22.22
C ILE A 118 16.43 8.39 -22.55
N SER A 119 15.70 8.42 -23.66
CA SER A 119 14.80 9.54 -23.95
C SER A 119 13.75 9.64 -22.84
N ALA A 120 13.60 10.84 -22.29
CA ALA A 120 12.53 11.14 -21.34
C ALA A 120 11.16 10.70 -21.90
N PRO A 121 10.24 10.17 -21.10
CA PRO A 121 8.92 9.78 -21.57
C PRO A 121 8.26 11.00 -22.22
N THR A 122 7.89 10.85 -23.49
CA THR A 122 7.16 11.86 -24.25
C THR A 122 5.83 12.06 -23.57
N THR A 123 5.67 13.21 -22.91
CA THR A 123 4.36 13.65 -22.38
C THR A 123 3.47 13.94 -23.58
N GLN A 124 2.64 12.99 -23.97
CA GLN A 124 1.54 13.28 -24.90
C GLN A 124 0.53 14.15 -24.15
N LYS A 125 0.25 15.32 -24.73
CA LYS A 125 -0.76 16.28 -24.30
C LYS A 125 -2.18 15.72 -24.47
#